data_7fbd86e16bbee6282aa49513e3d32068
#
_entry.id   7fbd86e16bbee6282aa49513e3d32068
#
_cell.length_a   1.000
_cell.length_b   1.000
_cell.length_c   1.000
_cell.angle_alpha   90.00
_cell.angle_beta   90.00
_cell.angle_gamma   90.00
#
_symmetry.space_group_name_H-M   'P 1'
#
loop_
_entity.id
_entity.type
_entity.pdbx_description
1 polymer ?
#
loop_
_entity_poly.entity_id
_entity_poly.type
_entity_poly.pdbx_seq_one_letter_code
_entity_poly.pdbx_strand_id
1 'polypeptide(L)'
;MRRWVVFIGLFVAMTVQAAVYTPASVPNPKDRGQAFYVANPDAILPDSSEAWLNNCAARLENATRVQLCVVALESIGESEAFDFAYELFQRWGLGREGQNTGVLMLFVLESHDIRIMTGVGIEGVLTDARCSQIIHDDMIPAFRAGHYGDGLCLGALRIYEICTDGEAPEELLTIRSVTNRGEYGPDSDGTVGFVVIGMFLLVTFILLLIIYWASTKRCPQCGKRRAHPTKEQVLIAATYAKAGQGLRTYCCKKCGHTFDVPFVIPRRQRTVVVTGGGRGMGGGGFSGGGSWGGGSTFGGGAGGKW
;
A
#
# COMPACT_ATOMS: atom_id res chain seq x y z
N MET A 1 30.90 14.86 38.00
CA MET A 1 29.76 15.42 37.21
C MET A 1 30.00 15.02 35.76
N ARG A 2 29.37 13.97 35.25
CA ARG A 2 29.40 13.53 33.83
C ARG A 2 27.97 13.33 33.40
N ARG A 3 27.44 14.34 32.70
CA ARG A 3 26.10 14.35 32.06
C ARG A 3 26.14 13.35 30.89
N TRP A 4 25.58 12.17 31.09
CA TRP A 4 25.25 11.26 30.00
C TRP A 4 23.96 11.77 29.35
N VAL A 5 24.12 12.35 28.19
CA VAL A 5 23.02 12.68 27.30
C VAL A 5 22.46 11.37 26.79
N VAL A 6 21.30 10.98 27.29
CA VAL A 6 20.52 9.85 26.75
C VAL A 6 19.90 10.35 25.45
N PHE A 7 20.51 10.02 24.32
CA PHE A 7 19.86 10.07 23.02
C PHE A 7 18.79 8.97 23.00
N ILE A 8 17.60 9.30 23.43
CA ILE A 8 16.41 8.54 23.09
C ILE A 8 16.16 8.85 21.61
N GLY A 9 16.66 7.97 20.74
CA GLY A 9 16.27 7.96 19.32
C GLY A 9 14.77 7.74 19.26
N LEU A 10 14.04 8.81 19.05
CA LEU A 10 12.62 8.77 18.73
C LEU A 10 12.52 8.13 17.33
N PHE A 11 12.38 6.81 17.31
CA PHE A 11 12.02 6.10 16.09
C PHE A 11 10.55 6.45 15.83
N VAL A 12 10.35 7.53 15.09
CA VAL A 12 9.06 7.84 14.48
C VAL A 12 8.85 6.72 13.47
N ALA A 13 8.09 5.70 13.85
CA ALA A 13 7.50 4.79 12.90
C ALA A 13 6.59 5.67 12.03
N MET A 14 7.07 6.09 10.86
CA MET A 14 6.21 6.59 9.80
C MET A 14 5.32 5.42 9.42
N THR A 15 4.12 5.40 9.96
CA THR A 15 3.05 4.59 9.41
C THR A 15 2.77 5.20 8.03
N VAL A 16 3.28 4.56 6.99
CA VAL A 16 2.82 4.82 5.62
C VAL A 16 1.36 4.39 5.62
N GLN A 17 0.46 5.35 5.78
CA GLN A 17 -0.95 5.11 5.56
C GLN A 17 -1.14 5.03 4.06
N ALA A 18 -1.67 3.89 3.58
CA ALA A 18 -2.12 3.76 2.21
C ALA A 18 -3.09 4.91 1.90
N ALA A 19 -2.88 5.58 0.79
CA ALA A 19 -3.78 6.65 0.37
C ALA A 19 -5.11 6.04 -0.04
N VAL A 20 -6.20 6.48 0.58
CA VAL A 20 -7.55 6.09 0.18
C VAL A 20 -8.03 7.07 -0.87
N TYR A 21 -8.31 6.58 -2.07
CA TYR A 21 -8.75 7.40 -3.19
C TYR A 21 -10.27 7.45 -3.31
N THR A 22 -10.74 8.60 -3.75
CA THR A 22 -12.09 8.79 -4.28
C THR A 22 -11.98 9.07 -5.79
N PRO A 23 -13.03 8.88 -6.60
CA PRO A 23 -12.97 9.18 -8.04
C PRO A 23 -12.54 10.62 -8.35
N ALA A 24 -12.75 11.53 -7.38
CA ALA A 24 -12.35 12.93 -7.50
C ALA A 24 -10.85 13.18 -7.20
N SER A 25 -10.23 12.33 -6.39
CA SER A 25 -8.84 12.51 -5.94
C SER A 25 -7.81 11.74 -6.78
N VAL A 26 -8.25 10.82 -7.65
CA VAL A 26 -7.33 10.11 -8.55
C VAL A 26 -6.72 11.09 -9.54
N PRO A 27 -5.38 11.17 -9.63
CA PRO A 27 -4.73 12.06 -10.60
C PRO A 27 -5.00 11.60 -12.03
N ASN A 28 -5.50 12.54 -12.87
CA ASN A 28 -5.75 12.22 -14.27
C ASN A 28 -4.42 12.11 -15.02
N PRO A 29 -4.11 10.98 -15.68
CA PRO A 29 -2.86 10.84 -16.42
C PRO A 29 -2.69 11.88 -17.53
N LYS A 30 -3.78 12.39 -18.11
CA LYS A 30 -3.73 13.44 -19.13
C LYS A 30 -3.25 14.79 -18.61
N ASP A 31 -3.26 15.04 -17.30
CA ASP A 31 -2.68 16.23 -16.69
C ASP A 31 -1.14 16.24 -16.81
N ARG A 32 -0.53 15.07 -16.93
CA ARG A 32 0.92 14.88 -17.20
C ARG A 32 1.27 15.10 -18.69
N GLY A 33 0.28 15.04 -19.57
CA GLY A 33 0.43 15.18 -21.02
C GLY A 33 -0.39 14.18 -21.81
N GLN A 34 -0.63 14.46 -23.10
CA GLN A 34 -1.50 13.61 -23.94
C GLN A 34 -0.98 12.17 -24.15
N ALA A 35 0.31 11.93 -24.00
CA ALA A 35 0.92 10.61 -24.15
C ALA A 35 0.80 9.71 -22.91
N PHE A 36 0.21 10.21 -21.81
CA PHE A 36 0.04 9.46 -20.59
C PHE A 36 -1.37 8.86 -20.51
N TYR A 37 -1.43 7.57 -20.22
CA TYR A 37 -2.66 6.76 -20.13
C TYR A 37 -2.75 5.97 -18.83
N VAL A 38 -1.70 6.03 -18.00
CA VAL A 38 -1.58 5.26 -16.75
C VAL A 38 -1.57 6.20 -15.56
N ALA A 39 -2.48 5.97 -14.60
CA ALA A 39 -2.45 6.56 -13.27
C ALA A 39 -1.95 5.52 -12.26
N ASN A 40 -0.76 5.74 -11.71
CA ASN A 40 -0.09 4.87 -10.75
C ASN A 40 0.48 5.70 -9.58
N PRO A 41 -0.40 6.38 -8.81
CA PRO A 41 0.06 7.33 -7.79
C PRO A 41 0.79 6.66 -6.62
N ASP A 42 0.48 5.40 -6.33
CA ASP A 42 1.07 4.63 -5.23
C ASP A 42 2.33 3.84 -5.66
N ALA A 43 2.78 4.01 -6.91
CA ALA A 43 3.90 3.29 -7.49
C ALA A 43 3.80 1.75 -7.34
N ILE A 44 2.58 1.21 -7.50
CA ILE A 44 2.30 -0.24 -7.48
C ILE A 44 2.93 -0.93 -8.68
N LEU A 45 2.89 -0.24 -9.84
CA LEU A 45 3.45 -0.75 -11.07
C LEU A 45 4.89 -0.26 -11.21
N PRO A 46 5.82 -1.14 -11.62
CA PRO A 46 7.17 -0.74 -11.95
C PRO A 46 7.19 0.18 -13.19
N ASP A 47 8.17 1.07 -13.26
CA ASP A 47 8.31 2.07 -14.33
C ASP A 47 8.30 1.43 -15.73
N SER A 48 8.88 0.24 -15.86
CA SER A 48 8.90 -0.54 -17.11
C SER A 48 7.50 -0.92 -17.59
N SER A 49 6.64 -1.38 -16.67
CA SER A 49 5.25 -1.73 -16.97
C SER A 49 4.41 -0.48 -17.27
N GLU A 50 4.61 0.62 -16.52
CA GLU A 50 3.96 1.90 -16.80
C GLU A 50 4.32 2.42 -18.19
N ALA A 51 5.60 2.40 -18.56
CA ALA A 51 6.08 2.82 -19.87
C ALA A 51 5.51 1.95 -20.99
N TRP A 52 5.51 0.64 -20.80
CA TRP A 52 4.94 -0.30 -21.76
C TRP A 52 3.43 -0.09 -21.96
N LEU A 53 2.66 0.06 -20.88
CA LEU A 53 1.22 0.33 -20.91
C LEU A 53 0.89 1.64 -21.62
N ASN A 54 1.65 2.71 -21.36
CA ASN A 54 1.49 3.98 -22.06
C ASN A 54 1.75 3.83 -23.57
N ASN A 55 2.78 3.08 -23.97
CA ASN A 55 3.08 2.81 -25.38
C ASN A 55 1.96 1.96 -26.04
N CYS A 56 1.49 0.92 -25.36
CA CYS A 56 0.40 0.08 -25.85
C CYS A 56 -0.89 0.89 -26.05
N ALA A 57 -1.29 1.69 -25.07
CA ALA A 57 -2.48 2.54 -25.13
C ALA A 57 -2.39 3.59 -26.23
N ALA A 58 -1.22 4.24 -26.40
CA ALA A 58 -0.99 5.20 -27.46
C ALA A 58 -1.10 4.58 -28.85
N ARG A 59 -0.52 3.38 -29.06
CA ARG A 59 -0.63 2.62 -30.32
C ARG A 59 -2.07 2.20 -30.59
N LEU A 60 -2.79 1.73 -29.57
CA LEU A 60 -4.21 1.36 -29.66
C LEU A 60 -5.04 2.55 -30.13
N GLU A 61 -4.89 3.70 -29.47
CA GLU A 61 -5.63 4.92 -29.85
C GLU A 61 -5.32 5.37 -31.28
N ASN A 62 -4.06 5.27 -31.72
CA ASN A 62 -3.66 5.64 -33.08
C ASN A 62 -4.24 4.67 -34.12
N ALA A 63 -4.28 3.36 -33.85
CA ALA A 63 -4.75 2.35 -34.78
C ALA A 63 -6.28 2.29 -34.88
N THR A 64 -6.98 2.39 -33.75
CA THR A 64 -8.41 2.05 -33.65
C THR A 64 -9.31 3.17 -33.14
N ARG A 65 -8.73 4.27 -32.65
CA ARG A 65 -9.41 5.36 -31.96
C ARG A 65 -9.99 4.94 -30.59
N VAL A 66 -9.65 3.77 -30.08
CA VAL A 66 -10.00 3.31 -28.74
C VAL A 66 -9.05 3.93 -27.72
N GLN A 67 -9.58 4.57 -26.70
CA GLN A 67 -8.81 5.16 -25.60
C GLN A 67 -8.78 4.21 -24.42
N LEU A 68 -7.64 3.57 -24.20
CA LEU A 68 -7.39 2.72 -23.03
C LEU A 68 -6.75 3.56 -21.91
N CYS A 69 -7.37 3.55 -20.73
CA CYS A 69 -6.81 4.11 -19.52
C CYS A 69 -6.60 3.01 -18.47
N VAL A 70 -5.46 3.02 -17.81
CA VAL A 70 -5.11 2.08 -16.73
C VAL A 70 -4.95 2.86 -15.44
N VAL A 71 -5.62 2.40 -14.39
CA VAL A 71 -5.56 3.01 -13.05
C VAL A 71 -5.20 1.93 -12.05
N ALA A 72 -4.09 2.12 -11.34
CA ALA A 72 -3.62 1.22 -10.28
C ALA A 72 -3.57 1.99 -8.97
N LEU A 73 -4.38 1.56 -7.99
CA LEU A 73 -4.54 2.20 -6.68
C LEU A 73 -4.32 1.19 -5.57
N GLU A 74 -3.75 1.66 -4.45
CA GLU A 74 -3.63 0.85 -3.24
C GLU A 74 -5.00 0.58 -2.64
N SER A 75 -5.81 1.62 -2.43
CA SER A 75 -7.11 1.51 -1.77
C SER A 75 -8.13 2.50 -2.31
N ILE A 76 -9.38 2.03 -2.41
CA ILE A 76 -10.57 2.86 -2.69
C ILE A 76 -11.51 2.93 -1.47
N GLY A 77 -11.03 2.50 -0.29
CA GLY A 77 -11.81 2.45 0.94
C GLY A 77 -12.99 1.46 0.85
N GLU A 78 -14.15 1.89 1.32
CA GLU A 78 -15.37 1.07 1.32
C GLU A 78 -16.16 1.13 0.00
N SER A 79 -15.62 1.79 -1.03
CA SER A 79 -16.30 1.93 -2.32
C SER A 79 -16.30 0.60 -3.09
N GLU A 80 -17.40 0.26 -3.74
CA GLU A 80 -17.44 -0.86 -4.68
C GLU A 80 -16.63 -0.52 -5.95
N ALA A 81 -15.82 -1.46 -6.42
CA ALA A 81 -14.94 -1.23 -7.57
C ALA A 81 -15.72 -0.87 -8.85
N PHE A 82 -16.96 -1.36 -8.99
CA PHE A 82 -17.82 -1.00 -10.11
C PHE A 82 -18.23 0.47 -10.06
N ASP A 83 -18.77 0.91 -8.93
CA ASP A 83 -19.28 2.28 -8.77
C ASP A 83 -18.14 3.29 -8.88
N PHE A 84 -16.98 2.95 -8.30
CA PHE A 84 -15.77 3.76 -8.41
C PHE A 84 -15.31 3.90 -9.87
N ALA A 85 -15.21 2.78 -10.60
CA ALA A 85 -14.80 2.78 -12.00
C ALA A 85 -15.79 3.54 -12.88
N TYR A 86 -17.10 3.38 -12.63
CA TYR A 86 -18.15 4.06 -13.36
C TYR A 86 -18.07 5.59 -13.18
N GLU A 87 -17.97 6.04 -11.92
CA GLU A 87 -17.86 7.47 -11.63
C GLU A 87 -16.57 8.06 -12.23
N LEU A 88 -15.44 7.33 -12.11
CA LEU A 88 -14.17 7.76 -12.67
C LEU A 88 -14.20 7.85 -14.20
N PHE A 89 -14.82 6.85 -14.86
CA PHE A 89 -15.00 6.83 -16.31
C PHE A 89 -15.81 8.04 -16.79
N GLN A 90 -16.95 8.32 -16.14
CA GLN A 90 -17.80 9.45 -16.47
C GLN A 90 -17.11 10.78 -16.20
N ARG A 91 -16.42 10.89 -15.05
CA ARG A 91 -15.74 12.11 -14.65
C ARG A 91 -14.63 12.52 -15.61
N TRP A 92 -13.86 11.55 -16.10
CA TRP A 92 -12.81 11.81 -17.07
C TRP A 92 -13.32 11.90 -18.51
N GLY A 93 -14.52 11.41 -18.79
CA GLY A 93 -15.08 11.37 -20.13
C GLY A 93 -14.25 10.50 -21.06
N LEU A 94 -13.92 9.27 -20.62
CA LEU A 94 -13.10 8.36 -21.39
C LEU A 94 -13.75 7.99 -22.72
N GLY A 95 -12.95 8.03 -23.80
CA GLY A 95 -13.40 7.78 -25.16
C GLY A 95 -13.67 9.06 -25.93
N ARG A 96 -13.78 8.95 -27.26
CA ARG A 96 -14.03 10.10 -28.11
C ARG A 96 -15.49 10.52 -28.09
N GLU A 97 -15.74 11.82 -28.08
CA GLU A 97 -17.08 12.41 -28.16
C GLU A 97 -17.82 11.86 -29.38
N GLY A 98 -19.04 11.38 -29.17
CA GLY A 98 -19.89 10.79 -30.19
C GLY A 98 -19.52 9.36 -30.62
N GLN A 99 -18.33 8.86 -30.30
CA GLN A 99 -17.91 7.50 -30.58
C GLN A 99 -17.95 6.60 -29.35
N ASN A 100 -17.75 7.15 -28.15
CA ASN A 100 -17.76 6.45 -26.86
C ASN A 100 -16.85 5.19 -26.81
N THR A 101 -15.66 5.30 -27.40
CA THR A 101 -14.70 4.20 -27.54
C THR A 101 -13.66 4.16 -26.42
N GLY A 102 -14.08 4.47 -25.19
CA GLY A 102 -13.22 4.43 -24.00
C GLY A 102 -13.17 3.04 -23.39
N VAL A 103 -12.02 2.69 -22.79
CA VAL A 103 -11.83 1.51 -21.96
C VAL A 103 -11.06 1.92 -20.71
N LEU A 104 -11.57 1.58 -19.53
CA LEU A 104 -10.90 1.78 -18.25
C LEU A 104 -10.53 0.43 -17.64
N MET A 105 -9.27 0.24 -17.29
CA MET A 105 -8.81 -0.86 -16.44
C MET A 105 -8.52 -0.29 -15.05
N LEU A 106 -9.35 -0.62 -14.06
CA LEU A 106 -9.15 -0.25 -12.65
C LEU A 106 -8.62 -1.46 -11.89
N PHE A 107 -7.45 -1.32 -11.31
CA PHE A 107 -6.80 -2.28 -10.42
C PHE A 107 -6.75 -1.71 -9.01
N VAL A 108 -7.21 -2.46 -8.01
CA VAL A 108 -7.18 -2.08 -6.59
C VAL A 108 -6.49 -3.16 -5.81
N LEU A 109 -5.34 -2.82 -5.23
CA LEU A 109 -4.47 -3.81 -4.57
C LEU A 109 -5.08 -4.33 -3.26
N GLU A 110 -5.56 -3.44 -2.38
CA GLU A 110 -6.07 -3.83 -1.05
C GLU A 110 -7.27 -4.77 -1.13
N SER A 111 -8.22 -4.50 -2.00
CA SER A 111 -9.43 -5.32 -2.16
C SER A 111 -9.27 -6.49 -3.12
N HIS A 112 -8.10 -6.60 -3.79
CA HIS A 112 -7.83 -7.58 -4.84
C HIS A 112 -8.88 -7.53 -5.96
N ASP A 113 -9.26 -6.32 -6.38
CA ASP A 113 -10.25 -6.10 -7.42
C ASP A 113 -9.59 -5.62 -8.72
N ILE A 114 -10.00 -6.24 -9.82
CA ILE A 114 -9.75 -5.75 -11.17
C ILE A 114 -11.07 -5.53 -11.90
N ARG A 115 -11.18 -4.38 -12.58
CA ARG A 115 -12.34 -4.04 -13.37
C ARG A 115 -11.92 -3.55 -14.76
N ILE A 116 -12.53 -4.08 -15.80
CA ILE A 116 -12.48 -3.53 -17.14
C ILE A 116 -13.86 -2.94 -17.41
N MET A 117 -13.92 -1.65 -17.70
CA MET A 117 -15.15 -0.94 -18.05
C MET A 117 -15.06 -0.39 -19.47
N THR A 118 -16.10 -0.57 -20.25
CA THR A 118 -16.16 -0.22 -21.67
C THR A 118 -17.16 0.89 -21.93
N GLY A 119 -16.83 1.78 -22.86
CA GLY A 119 -17.77 2.74 -23.41
C GLY A 119 -18.72 2.07 -24.42
N VAL A 120 -19.91 2.65 -24.59
CA VAL A 120 -20.97 2.09 -25.44
C VAL A 120 -20.52 1.79 -26.87
N GLY A 121 -19.61 2.61 -27.43
CA GLY A 121 -19.14 2.46 -28.80
C GLY A 121 -18.20 1.29 -29.03
N ILE A 122 -17.64 0.66 -27.99
CA ILE A 122 -16.73 -0.47 -28.08
C ILE A 122 -17.34 -1.79 -27.60
N GLU A 123 -18.51 -1.78 -26.96
CA GLU A 123 -19.17 -2.96 -26.40
C GLU A 123 -19.42 -4.06 -27.45
N GLY A 124 -19.62 -3.69 -28.71
CA GLY A 124 -19.77 -4.66 -29.79
C GLY A 124 -18.50 -5.46 -30.12
N VAL A 125 -17.34 -4.89 -29.84
CA VAL A 125 -16.01 -5.51 -30.06
C VAL A 125 -15.49 -6.09 -28.76
N LEU A 126 -15.48 -5.30 -27.70
CA LEU A 126 -15.01 -5.68 -26.37
C LEU A 126 -16.25 -5.90 -25.45
N THR A 127 -16.89 -7.05 -25.64
CA THR A 127 -18.08 -7.45 -24.87
C THR A 127 -17.73 -7.82 -23.43
N ASP A 128 -18.72 -7.80 -22.52
CA ASP A 128 -18.54 -8.23 -21.13
C ASP A 128 -17.93 -9.63 -20.99
N ALA A 129 -18.34 -10.57 -21.86
CA ALA A 129 -17.79 -11.91 -21.88
C ALA A 129 -16.30 -11.92 -22.26
N ARG A 130 -15.89 -11.10 -23.23
CA ARG A 130 -14.47 -10.94 -23.60
C ARG A 130 -13.66 -10.27 -22.48
N CYS A 131 -14.20 -9.24 -21.87
CA CYS A 131 -13.60 -8.60 -20.71
C CYS A 131 -13.39 -9.60 -19.57
N SER A 132 -14.39 -10.45 -19.29
CA SER A 132 -14.29 -11.51 -18.29
C SER A 132 -13.21 -12.54 -18.63
N GLN A 133 -13.10 -12.96 -19.89
CA GLN A 133 -12.03 -13.86 -20.34
C GLN A 133 -10.65 -13.23 -20.16
N ILE A 134 -10.45 -11.97 -20.57
CA ILE A 134 -9.18 -11.25 -20.38
C ILE A 134 -8.78 -11.26 -18.91
N ILE A 135 -9.72 -10.94 -18.01
CA ILE A 135 -9.45 -10.90 -16.57
C ILE A 135 -9.04 -12.28 -16.05
N HIS A 136 -9.82 -13.33 -16.37
CA HIS A 136 -9.62 -14.65 -15.79
C HIS A 136 -8.46 -15.43 -16.42
N ASP A 137 -8.28 -15.32 -17.74
CA ASP A 137 -7.31 -16.13 -18.46
C ASP A 137 -5.94 -15.45 -18.57
N ASP A 138 -5.92 -14.12 -18.76
CA ASP A 138 -4.68 -13.38 -19.01
C ASP A 138 -4.15 -12.67 -17.76
N MET A 139 -5.03 -12.07 -16.90
CA MET A 139 -4.59 -11.17 -15.83
C MET A 139 -4.48 -11.87 -14.46
N ILE A 140 -5.52 -12.58 -14.02
CA ILE A 140 -5.57 -13.18 -12.67
C ILE A 140 -4.42 -14.15 -12.40
N PRO A 141 -3.96 -15.00 -13.33
CA PRO A 141 -2.81 -15.87 -13.08
C PRO A 141 -1.56 -15.10 -12.67
N ALA A 142 -1.26 -13.99 -13.35
CA ALA A 142 -0.14 -13.12 -13.03
C ALA A 142 -0.34 -12.42 -11.66
N PHE A 143 -1.54 -11.93 -11.37
CA PHE A 143 -1.86 -11.28 -10.09
C PHE A 143 -1.70 -12.23 -8.90
N ARG A 144 -2.12 -13.49 -9.03
CA ARG A 144 -1.90 -14.52 -7.99
C ARG A 144 -0.43 -14.83 -7.74
N ALA A 145 0.41 -14.60 -8.74
CA ALA A 145 1.86 -14.73 -8.61
C ALA A 145 2.53 -13.45 -8.06
N GLY A 146 1.75 -12.37 -7.82
CA GLY A 146 2.27 -11.07 -7.36
C GLY A 146 2.79 -10.16 -8.48
N HIS A 147 2.67 -10.58 -9.75
CA HIS A 147 3.16 -9.83 -10.92
C HIS A 147 2.08 -8.91 -11.50
N TYR A 148 1.73 -7.88 -10.74
CA TYR A 148 0.63 -6.98 -11.07
C TYR A 148 0.86 -6.20 -12.37
N GLY A 149 2.08 -5.70 -12.58
CA GLY A 149 2.46 -5.00 -13.80
C GLY A 149 2.30 -5.87 -15.04
N ASP A 150 2.78 -7.12 -14.99
CA ASP A 150 2.70 -8.06 -16.11
C ASP A 150 1.25 -8.45 -16.42
N GLY A 151 0.44 -8.68 -15.39
CA GLY A 151 -0.98 -8.99 -15.57
C GLY A 151 -1.74 -7.86 -16.26
N LEU A 152 -1.47 -6.61 -15.89
CA LEU A 152 -2.06 -5.45 -16.56
C LEU A 152 -1.55 -5.29 -18.00
N CYS A 153 -0.26 -5.55 -18.25
CA CYS A 153 0.30 -5.54 -19.60
C CYS A 153 -0.32 -6.63 -20.49
N LEU A 154 -0.52 -7.85 -19.96
CA LEU A 154 -1.18 -8.95 -20.70
C LEU A 154 -2.63 -8.60 -21.03
N GLY A 155 -3.37 -8.03 -20.06
CA GLY A 155 -4.74 -7.57 -20.29
C GLY A 155 -4.82 -6.48 -21.35
N ALA A 156 -3.91 -5.48 -21.30
CA ALA A 156 -3.83 -4.41 -22.30
C ALA A 156 -3.46 -4.94 -23.69
N LEU A 157 -2.52 -5.90 -23.77
CA LEU A 157 -2.16 -6.55 -25.01
C LEU A 157 -3.35 -7.29 -25.62
N ARG A 158 -4.11 -8.01 -24.77
CA ARG A 158 -5.29 -8.74 -25.24
C ARG A 158 -6.39 -7.82 -25.75
N ILE A 159 -6.61 -6.67 -25.06
CA ILE A 159 -7.50 -5.62 -25.55
C ILE A 159 -7.03 -5.09 -26.90
N TYR A 160 -5.72 -4.83 -27.05
CA TYR A 160 -5.12 -4.38 -28.29
C TYR A 160 -5.42 -5.36 -29.43
N GLU A 161 -5.13 -6.66 -29.24
CA GLU A 161 -5.36 -7.71 -30.24
C GLU A 161 -6.82 -7.81 -30.66
N ILE A 162 -7.75 -7.75 -29.70
CA ILE A 162 -9.20 -7.82 -30.00
C ILE A 162 -9.65 -6.59 -30.80
N CYS A 163 -9.13 -5.41 -30.48
CA CYS A 163 -9.53 -4.17 -31.16
C CYS A 163 -8.87 -4.01 -32.54
N THR A 164 -7.74 -4.71 -32.83
CA THR A 164 -7.00 -4.64 -34.09
C THR A 164 -7.10 -5.93 -34.92
N ASP A 165 -8.08 -6.79 -34.62
CA ASP A 165 -8.27 -8.10 -35.30
C ASP A 165 -7.02 -9.02 -35.24
N GLY A 166 -6.28 -8.96 -34.13
CA GLY A 166 -5.15 -9.84 -33.86
C GLY A 166 -3.76 -9.33 -34.29
N GLU A 167 -3.66 -8.13 -34.81
CA GLU A 167 -2.40 -7.53 -35.27
C GLU A 167 -1.67 -6.75 -34.17
N ALA A 168 -1.03 -7.44 -33.21
CA ALA A 168 -0.15 -6.78 -32.25
C ALA A 168 1.28 -6.63 -32.84
N PRO A 169 1.89 -5.42 -32.77
CA PRO A 169 3.28 -5.22 -33.15
C PRO A 169 4.22 -6.09 -32.33
N GLU A 170 5.31 -6.59 -32.96
CA GLU A 170 6.27 -7.50 -32.32
C GLU A 170 6.86 -6.93 -31.01
N GLU A 171 7.01 -5.60 -30.94
CA GLU A 171 7.48 -4.91 -29.75
C GLU A 171 6.53 -5.07 -28.53
N LEU A 172 5.23 -5.17 -28.75
CA LEU A 172 4.26 -5.42 -27.68
C LEU A 172 4.21 -6.91 -27.28
N LEU A 173 4.57 -7.82 -28.20
CA LEU A 173 4.59 -9.28 -27.92
C LEU A 173 5.73 -9.69 -26.99
N THR A 174 6.71 -8.82 -26.73
CA THR A 174 7.81 -9.09 -25.79
C THR A 174 7.31 -9.48 -24.41
N ILE A 175 6.18 -8.92 -23.95
CA ILE A 175 5.60 -9.26 -22.63
C ILE A 175 5.22 -10.74 -22.54
N ARG A 176 4.68 -11.36 -23.61
CA ARG A 176 4.37 -12.80 -23.64
C ARG A 176 5.61 -13.67 -23.54
N SER A 177 6.73 -13.22 -24.12
CA SER A 177 7.98 -13.98 -24.06
C SER A 177 8.60 -13.97 -22.67
N VAL A 178 8.39 -12.91 -21.90
CA VAL A 178 8.81 -12.80 -20.50
C VAL A 178 7.95 -13.70 -19.60
N THR A 179 6.63 -13.61 -19.74
CA THR A 179 5.69 -14.43 -18.95
C THR A 179 5.78 -15.93 -19.26
N ASN A 180 5.98 -16.33 -20.53
CA ASN A 180 6.11 -17.74 -20.93
C ASN A 180 7.45 -18.37 -20.54
N ARG A 181 8.49 -17.60 -20.27
CA ARG A 181 9.79 -18.14 -19.84
C ARG A 181 9.82 -18.63 -18.42
N GLY A 182 8.75 -18.40 -17.63
CA GLY A 182 8.74 -18.78 -16.21
C GLY A 182 9.84 -18.10 -15.39
N GLU A 183 10.44 -17.03 -15.93
CA GLU A 183 11.38 -16.16 -15.23
C GLU A 183 10.63 -15.24 -14.25
N TYR A 184 9.65 -15.80 -13.57
CA TYR A 184 9.17 -15.25 -12.32
C TYR A 184 10.21 -15.59 -11.23
N GLY A 185 11.41 -15.07 -11.39
CA GLY A 185 12.34 -15.00 -10.27
C GLY A 185 11.69 -14.08 -9.22
N PRO A 186 11.83 -14.40 -7.93
CA PRO A 186 11.41 -13.44 -6.91
C PRO A 186 12.10 -12.12 -7.25
N ASP A 187 11.29 -11.07 -7.43
CA ASP A 187 11.79 -9.72 -7.66
C ASP A 187 12.93 -9.47 -6.67
N SER A 188 14.02 -8.90 -7.15
CA SER A 188 15.28 -8.71 -6.42
C SER A 188 15.17 -7.88 -5.13
N ASP A 189 13.97 -7.57 -4.69
CA ASP A 189 13.66 -6.92 -3.41
C ASP A 189 13.76 -7.87 -2.20
N GLY A 190 13.97 -9.18 -2.42
CA GLY A 190 14.24 -10.12 -1.34
C GLY A 190 15.45 -9.71 -0.49
N THR A 191 16.45 -9.08 -1.09
CA THR A 191 17.63 -8.55 -0.37
C THR A 191 17.26 -7.40 0.56
N VAL A 192 16.35 -6.53 0.17
CA VAL A 192 15.85 -5.44 1.04
C VAL A 192 15.07 -6.02 2.21
N GLY A 193 14.21 -7.02 1.97
CA GLY A 193 13.48 -7.73 3.02
C GLY A 193 14.40 -8.39 4.04
N PHE A 194 15.43 -9.11 3.61
CA PHE A 194 16.42 -9.75 4.50
C PHE A 194 17.23 -8.71 5.27
N VAL A 195 17.63 -7.61 4.67
CA VAL A 195 18.35 -6.51 5.34
C VAL A 195 17.47 -5.84 6.39
N VAL A 196 16.21 -5.55 6.08
CA VAL A 196 15.24 -4.96 7.03
C VAL A 196 14.96 -5.89 8.20
N ILE A 197 14.73 -7.18 7.94
CA ILE A 197 14.53 -8.20 8.98
C ILE A 197 15.81 -8.33 9.83
N GLY A 198 16.98 -8.40 9.21
CA GLY A 198 18.28 -8.47 9.91
C GLY A 198 18.52 -7.25 10.79
N MET A 199 18.20 -6.05 10.31
CA MET A 199 18.33 -4.81 11.08
C MET A 199 17.32 -4.77 12.24
N PHE A 200 16.09 -5.25 12.04
CA PHE A 200 15.08 -5.36 13.09
C PHE A 200 15.51 -6.34 14.18
N LEU A 201 16.03 -7.51 13.80
CA LEU A 201 16.56 -8.50 14.74
C LEU A 201 17.76 -7.96 15.51
N LEU A 202 18.65 -7.21 14.86
CA LEU A 202 19.79 -6.58 15.49
C LEU A 202 19.37 -5.51 16.51
N VAL A 203 18.40 -4.67 16.15
CA VAL A 203 17.85 -3.64 17.05
C VAL A 203 17.14 -4.27 18.25
N THR A 204 16.33 -5.32 18.04
CA THR A 204 15.67 -6.05 19.13
C THR A 204 16.68 -6.74 20.04
N PHE A 205 17.71 -7.32 19.48
CA PHE A 205 18.81 -7.92 20.25
C PHE A 205 19.56 -6.90 21.10
N ILE A 206 19.88 -5.72 20.53
CA ILE A 206 20.50 -4.61 21.28
C ILE A 206 19.59 -4.13 22.40
N LEU A 207 18.29 -3.97 22.14
CA LEU A 207 17.30 -3.58 23.15
C LEU A 207 17.22 -4.60 24.27
N LEU A 208 17.19 -5.88 23.96
CA LEU A 208 17.21 -6.95 24.97
C LEU A 208 18.51 -6.93 25.80
N LEU A 209 19.65 -6.66 25.18
CA LEU A 209 20.91 -6.47 25.90
C LEU A 209 20.86 -5.25 26.84
N ILE A 210 20.32 -4.12 26.37
CA ILE A 210 20.16 -2.91 27.18
C ILE A 210 19.23 -3.17 28.38
N ILE A 211 18.08 -3.84 28.15
CA ILE A 211 17.13 -4.23 29.21
C ILE A 211 17.79 -5.17 30.19
N TYR A 212 18.55 -6.17 29.71
CA TYR A 212 19.30 -7.10 30.56
C TYR A 212 20.33 -6.34 31.42
N TRP A 213 21.09 -5.41 30.83
CA TRP A 213 22.07 -4.59 31.56
C TRP A 213 21.42 -3.60 32.53
N ALA A 214 20.27 -3.05 32.20
CA ALA A 214 19.52 -2.13 33.05
C ALA A 214 18.86 -2.85 34.24
N SER A 215 18.43 -4.10 34.05
CA SER A 215 17.73 -4.90 35.08
C SER A 215 18.67 -5.42 36.16
N THR A 216 19.96 -5.58 35.84
CA THR A 216 20.94 -6.12 36.79
C THR A 216 21.61 -5.01 37.60
N LYS A 217 21.40 -5.01 38.90
CA LYS A 217 22.07 -4.06 39.81
C LYS A 217 23.42 -4.57 40.26
N ARG A 218 24.35 -3.64 40.57
CA ARG A 218 25.62 -3.98 41.16
C ARG A 218 25.44 -4.26 42.65
N CYS A 219 25.93 -5.41 43.10
CA CYS A 219 25.95 -5.72 44.52
C CYS A 219 26.94 -4.79 45.25
N PRO A 220 26.52 -4.09 46.31
CA PRO A 220 27.40 -3.19 47.04
C PRO A 220 28.58 -3.92 47.73
N GLN A 221 28.41 -5.19 48.07
CA GLN A 221 29.45 -5.97 48.78
C GLN A 221 30.50 -6.59 47.85
N CYS A 222 30.10 -7.16 46.69
CA CYS A 222 31.07 -7.84 45.80
C CYS A 222 31.30 -7.11 44.46
N GLY A 223 30.66 -5.96 44.22
CA GLY A 223 30.84 -5.12 43.04
C GLY A 223 30.31 -5.70 41.73
N LYS A 224 29.89 -6.97 41.69
CA LYS A 224 29.48 -7.65 40.46
C LYS A 224 28.00 -7.41 40.15
N ARG A 225 27.66 -7.31 38.84
CA ARG A 225 26.28 -7.18 38.35
C ARG A 225 25.59 -8.55 38.26
N ARG A 226 25.18 -9.10 39.42
CA ARG A 226 24.47 -10.38 39.53
C ARG A 226 23.36 -10.36 40.60
N ALA A 227 22.87 -9.16 40.98
CA ALA A 227 21.79 -9.04 41.91
C ALA A 227 20.45 -9.06 41.16
N HIS A 228 19.53 -9.91 41.62
CA HIS A 228 18.20 -10.07 41.07
C HIS A 228 17.14 -9.62 42.09
N PRO A 229 16.02 -9.01 41.66
CA PRO A 229 14.95 -8.65 42.57
C PRO A 229 14.28 -9.94 43.11
N THR A 230 14.08 -9.98 44.42
CA THR A 230 13.49 -11.13 45.11
C THR A 230 12.12 -10.79 45.69
N LYS A 231 11.93 -9.54 46.16
CA LYS A 231 10.70 -9.10 46.80
C LYS A 231 10.44 -7.62 46.54
N GLU A 232 9.16 -7.28 46.32
CA GLU A 232 8.72 -5.89 46.22
C GLU A 232 7.74 -5.58 47.35
N GLN A 233 7.90 -4.43 47.98
CA GLN A 233 7.00 -3.89 49.00
C GLN A 233 6.59 -2.47 48.64
N VAL A 234 5.28 -2.24 48.60
CA VAL A 234 4.73 -0.89 48.41
C VAL A 234 4.63 -0.22 49.77
N LEU A 235 5.38 0.83 49.95
CA LEU A 235 5.35 1.63 51.18
C LEU A 235 4.23 2.66 51.16
N ILE A 236 4.10 3.36 50.01
CA ILE A 236 3.07 4.37 49.79
C ILE A 236 2.43 4.09 48.44
N ALA A 237 1.11 3.85 48.41
CA ALA A 237 0.40 3.62 47.18
C ALA A 237 0.30 4.88 46.31
N ALA A 238 0.46 4.74 44.99
CA ALA A 238 0.26 5.86 44.07
C ALA A 238 -1.20 6.26 43.97
N THR A 239 -1.46 7.56 44.04
CA THR A 239 -2.78 8.17 43.82
C THR A 239 -2.82 8.97 42.53
N TYR A 240 -3.96 9.54 42.18
CA TYR A 240 -4.09 10.44 41.00
C TYR A 240 -3.31 11.74 41.20
N ALA A 241 -3.08 12.18 42.44
CA ALA A 241 -2.41 13.43 42.78
C ALA A 241 -0.91 13.25 43.06
N LYS A 242 -0.49 12.13 43.66
CA LYS A 242 0.88 11.90 44.12
C LYS A 242 1.42 10.55 43.66
N ALA A 243 2.73 10.53 43.34
CA ALA A 243 3.47 9.30 43.05
C ALA A 243 3.62 8.47 44.35
N GLY A 244 3.59 7.13 44.18
CA GLY A 244 3.82 6.21 45.29
C GLY A 244 5.32 5.91 45.45
N GLN A 245 5.68 5.25 46.57
CA GLN A 245 7.03 4.78 46.87
C GLN A 245 7.00 3.30 47.25
N GLY A 246 8.00 2.59 46.81
CA GLY A 246 8.18 1.17 47.14
C GLY A 246 9.65 0.84 47.40
N LEU A 247 9.88 -0.31 48.01
CA LEU A 247 11.21 -0.91 48.22
C LEU A 247 11.27 -2.23 47.47
N ARG A 248 12.37 -2.43 46.74
CA ARG A 248 12.66 -3.65 46.02
C ARG A 248 13.92 -4.29 46.59
N THR A 249 13.77 -5.48 47.20
CA THR A 249 14.87 -6.25 47.75
C THR A 249 15.57 -7.04 46.68
N TYR A 250 16.88 -6.88 46.58
CA TYR A 250 17.74 -7.59 45.66
C TYR A 250 18.60 -8.61 46.39
N CYS A 251 18.79 -9.78 45.80
CA CYS A 251 19.72 -10.80 46.31
C CYS A 251 20.82 -11.06 45.27
N CYS A 252 22.06 -11.06 45.68
CA CYS A 252 23.20 -11.32 44.83
C CYS A 252 23.47 -12.83 44.68
N LYS A 253 23.35 -13.38 43.48
CA LYS A 253 23.62 -14.80 43.21
C LYS A 253 25.06 -15.25 43.49
N LYS A 254 26.02 -14.33 43.66
CA LYS A 254 27.40 -14.68 43.90
C LYS A 254 27.76 -14.73 45.40
N CYS A 255 27.35 -13.77 46.18
CA CYS A 255 27.71 -13.65 47.58
C CYS A 255 26.52 -13.76 48.55
N GLY A 256 25.29 -13.97 48.05
CA GLY A 256 24.09 -14.09 48.90
C GLY A 256 23.63 -12.80 49.56
N HIS A 257 24.41 -11.67 49.40
CA HIS A 257 24.08 -10.41 50.04
C HIS A 257 22.74 -9.84 49.54
N THR A 258 21.85 -9.44 50.47
CA THR A 258 20.56 -8.81 50.18
C THR A 258 20.63 -7.32 50.49
N PHE A 259 20.03 -6.49 49.63
CA PHE A 259 19.98 -5.05 49.83
C PHE A 259 18.71 -4.47 49.20
N ASP A 260 18.22 -3.39 49.81
CA ASP A 260 16.99 -2.75 49.39
C ASP A 260 17.26 -1.49 48.56
N VAL A 261 16.49 -1.33 47.48
CA VAL A 261 16.56 -0.16 46.60
C VAL A 261 15.17 0.47 46.53
N PRO A 262 15.07 1.77 46.91
CA PRO A 262 13.80 2.47 46.77
C PRO A 262 13.45 2.71 45.30
N PHE A 263 12.16 2.64 44.97
CA PHE A 263 11.65 2.99 43.63
C PHE A 263 10.36 3.81 43.74
N VAL A 264 10.11 4.60 42.71
CA VAL A 264 8.94 5.49 42.65
C VAL A 264 7.87 4.81 41.78
N ILE A 265 6.63 4.78 42.30
CA ILE A 265 5.47 4.27 41.57
C ILE A 265 4.80 5.46 40.86
N PRO A 266 4.68 5.46 39.52
CA PRO A 266 4.09 6.58 38.80
C PRO A 266 2.64 6.85 39.23
N ARG A 267 2.19 8.09 39.09
CA ARG A 267 0.80 8.49 39.39
C ARG A 267 -0.18 7.72 38.48
N ARG A 268 -1.38 7.41 39.01
CA ARG A 268 -2.45 6.84 38.21
C ARG A 268 -2.95 7.86 37.18
N GLN A 269 -3.01 7.47 35.92
CA GLN A 269 -3.58 8.31 34.84
C GLN A 269 -5.05 7.93 34.62
N ARG A 270 -5.92 8.95 34.45
CA ARG A 270 -7.29 8.73 33.97
C ARG A 270 -7.27 8.58 32.46
N THR A 271 -7.67 7.42 31.97
CA THR A 271 -7.94 7.23 30.54
C THR A 271 -9.27 7.91 30.21
N VAL A 272 -9.26 9.02 29.53
CA VAL A 272 -10.48 9.63 28.99
C VAL A 272 -10.71 9.03 27.61
N VAL A 273 -11.75 8.18 27.52
CA VAL A 273 -12.24 7.71 26.23
C VAL A 273 -13.07 8.84 25.62
N VAL A 274 -12.50 9.52 24.64
CA VAL A 274 -13.22 10.53 23.86
C VAL A 274 -13.95 9.84 22.73
N THR A 275 -15.24 9.60 22.93
CA THR A 275 -16.19 9.26 21.86
C THR A 275 -16.55 10.56 21.14
N GLY A 276 -15.85 10.86 20.04
CA GLY A 276 -16.13 12.03 19.21
C GLY A 276 -16.91 11.62 17.97
N GLY A 277 -18.24 11.86 18.00
CA GLY A 277 -19.03 11.96 16.79
C GLY A 277 -18.92 13.38 16.22
N GLY A 278 -18.76 13.51 14.91
CA GLY A 278 -18.75 14.83 14.26
C GLY A 278 -18.97 14.70 12.76
N ARG A 279 -20.19 15.07 12.33
CA ARG A 279 -20.58 15.36 10.96
C ARG A 279 -19.80 16.55 10.40
N GLY A 280 -19.49 16.52 9.09
CA GLY A 280 -19.01 17.70 8.38
C GLY A 280 -19.15 17.55 6.87
N MET A 281 -20.20 18.15 6.33
CA MET A 281 -20.48 18.39 4.91
C MET A 281 -19.64 19.57 4.39
N GLY A 282 -19.31 19.53 3.07
CA GLY A 282 -18.90 20.68 2.26
C GLY A 282 -17.88 20.20 1.23
N GLY A 283 -18.06 20.28 -0.06
CA GLY A 283 -18.61 21.25 -0.93
C GLY A 283 -17.53 21.98 -1.71
N GLY A 284 -17.36 21.65 -3.05
CA GLY A 284 -16.99 22.60 -4.07
C GLY A 284 -15.56 22.70 -4.53
N GLY A 285 -15.38 22.68 -5.86
CA GLY A 285 -14.28 23.33 -6.54
C GLY A 285 -13.67 22.54 -7.69
N PHE A 286 -14.22 22.75 -8.89
CA PHE A 286 -13.65 22.27 -10.15
C PHE A 286 -12.54 23.19 -10.62
N SER A 287 -11.40 22.66 -11.00
CA SER A 287 -10.53 23.33 -11.97
C SER A 287 -10.01 22.27 -12.93
N GLY A 288 -10.20 22.52 -14.22
CA GLY A 288 -9.96 21.60 -15.30
C GLY A 288 -8.49 21.36 -15.59
N GLY A 289 -8.21 20.12 -15.91
CA GLY A 289 -6.96 19.67 -16.45
C GLY A 289 -7.25 18.61 -17.50
N GLY A 290 -6.35 18.37 -18.41
CA GLY A 290 -6.33 17.51 -19.59
C GLY A 290 -7.55 16.63 -19.88
N SER A 291 -8.06 16.69 -21.11
CA SER A 291 -9.30 16.04 -21.46
C SER A 291 -9.09 14.71 -22.19
N TRP A 292 -9.77 13.68 -21.77
CA TRP A 292 -10.19 12.56 -22.59
C TRP A 292 -11.27 13.05 -23.55
N GLY A 293 -11.55 12.31 -24.59
CA GLY A 293 -12.38 12.79 -25.69
C GLY A 293 -13.88 12.94 -25.44
N GLY A 294 -14.38 12.90 -24.18
CA GLY A 294 -15.78 13.13 -23.84
C GLY A 294 -16.72 11.94 -24.07
N GLY A 295 -16.21 10.70 -23.98
CA GLY A 295 -17.02 9.49 -24.12
C GLY A 295 -17.88 9.19 -22.89
N SER A 296 -18.87 8.31 -23.06
CA SER A 296 -19.76 7.82 -22.00
C SER A 296 -19.84 6.29 -21.97
N THR A 297 -20.21 5.74 -20.81
CA THR A 297 -20.49 4.32 -20.62
C THR A 297 -21.84 4.15 -19.92
N PHE A 298 -22.51 3.03 -20.16
CA PHE A 298 -23.66 2.57 -19.36
C PHE A 298 -23.26 1.49 -18.35
N GLY A 299 -21.96 1.29 -18.12
CA GLY A 299 -21.45 0.32 -17.16
C GLY A 299 -21.14 -1.06 -17.75
N GLY A 300 -20.95 -1.15 -19.08
CA GLY A 300 -20.45 -2.37 -19.72
C GLY A 300 -19.04 -2.75 -19.24
N GLY A 301 -18.67 -4.02 -19.38
CA GLY A 301 -17.39 -4.57 -18.99
C GLY A 301 -17.51 -5.71 -17.99
N ALA A 302 -16.40 -6.08 -17.35
CA ALA A 302 -16.36 -7.15 -16.37
C ALA A 302 -15.44 -6.81 -15.19
N GLY A 303 -15.57 -7.56 -14.10
CA GLY A 303 -14.70 -7.49 -12.93
C GLY A 303 -14.32 -8.86 -12.43
N GLY A 304 -13.23 -8.94 -11.67
CA GLY A 304 -12.76 -10.16 -11.04
C GLY A 304 -11.99 -9.88 -9.77
N LYS A 305 -11.86 -10.92 -8.94
CA LYS A 305 -11.01 -10.93 -7.73
C LYS A 305 -10.00 -12.06 -7.83
N TRP A 306 -8.82 -11.87 -7.18
CA TRP A 306 -7.75 -12.88 -7.19
C TRP A 306 -7.25 -13.25 -5.79
#